data_2d40afae6e00b8677beee2da9ef0a080
#
_entry.id   2d40afae6e00b8677beee2da9ef0a080
#
_cell.length_a   1.000
_cell.length_b   1.000
_cell.length_c   1.000
_cell.angle_alpha   90.00
_cell.angle_beta   90.00
_cell.angle_gamma   90.00
#
_symmetry.space_group_name_H-M   'P 1'
#
loop_
_entity.id
_entity.type
_entity.pdbx_description
1 polymer ?
#
loop_
_entity_poly.entity_id
_entity_poly.type
_entity_poly.pdbx_seq_one_letter_code
_entity_poly.pdbx_strand_id
1 'polypeptide(L)'
;MKQKTIITTAIIVAVLAVLVYLQVQHWRGFDWEKFRLATGQVRIPHVAAAVGLIYLTYLLRAMRWKVFLKPICRTPTSRIVAPTLIGFTGLALLGRPGEFIRPYLISRKENVSLLSQIGVWTVERLFDIGAFTVLMGVTVFVPGSLQTNPYIGKFREAAVALMALVAALGAFCYLIRTRGPRVGAFLCRFAQPISQKLSHHLEQKTRAFGDGLNTIQDRLSFLQVTALSLAIWFLIALAYREVAHAYPSEGARGGRSAAVEGPPSVDVETATLAGLPELAGQPLEESTIADLSAALAPKGYRVEAHRHAVWLYKGGRRLKRIGDRPHLSDMDISHVLLLMGFSMVGSVVQLPAVGGGSQLAVISALQVIYGIPPELAVSCGILLWLVTFMAVIPAGLLLAHREHVSLRKLRHEAEAEEAAEQRAAELAPERRI
;
A
#
# COMPACT_ATOMS: atom_id res chain seq x y z
N MET A 1 -3.61 -30.84 -27.53
CA MET A 1 -3.95 -30.06 -26.32
C MET A 1 -3.27 -30.61 -25.06
N LYS A 2 -3.30 -31.90 -24.76
CA LYS A 2 -2.72 -32.50 -23.52
C LYS A 2 -1.21 -32.19 -23.29
N GLN A 3 -0.39 -32.21 -24.34
CA GLN A 3 1.05 -32.04 -24.22
C GLN A 3 1.46 -30.60 -23.82
N LYS A 4 0.79 -29.55 -24.35
CA LYS A 4 1.01 -28.15 -23.93
C LYS A 4 0.60 -27.94 -22.48
N THR A 5 -0.49 -28.52 -22.03
CA THR A 5 -0.95 -28.44 -20.64
C THR A 5 0.05 -29.09 -19.69
N ILE A 6 0.61 -30.26 -20.03
CA ILE A 6 1.62 -30.96 -19.22
C ILE A 6 2.89 -30.11 -19.09
N ILE A 7 3.38 -29.53 -20.20
CA ILE A 7 4.57 -28.67 -20.20
C ILE A 7 4.32 -27.42 -19.33
N THR A 8 3.17 -26.78 -19.49
CA THR A 8 2.82 -25.60 -18.68
C THR A 8 2.75 -25.93 -17.19
N THR A 9 2.11 -27.06 -16.85
CA THR A 9 2.04 -27.53 -15.46
C THR A 9 3.43 -27.86 -14.90
N ALA A 10 4.29 -28.51 -15.67
CA ALA A 10 5.65 -28.82 -15.27
C ALA A 10 6.49 -27.55 -15.01
N ILE A 11 6.35 -26.53 -15.87
CA ILE A 11 7.02 -25.23 -15.68
C ILE A 11 6.50 -24.56 -14.40
N ILE A 12 5.20 -24.55 -14.15
CA ILE A 12 4.62 -23.96 -12.93
C ILE A 12 5.15 -24.67 -11.69
N VAL A 13 5.17 -26.00 -11.70
CA VAL A 13 5.68 -26.81 -10.58
C VAL A 13 7.18 -26.57 -10.38
N ALA A 14 7.97 -26.48 -11.45
CA ALA A 14 9.41 -26.18 -11.35
C ALA A 14 9.65 -24.79 -10.77
N VAL A 15 8.91 -23.77 -11.22
CA VAL A 15 9.00 -22.40 -10.67
C VAL A 15 8.62 -22.39 -9.19
N LEU A 16 7.53 -23.07 -8.82
CA LEU A 16 7.12 -23.19 -7.41
C LEU A 16 8.18 -23.90 -6.56
N ALA A 17 8.77 -24.98 -7.08
CA ALA A 17 9.84 -25.69 -6.37
C ALA A 17 11.08 -24.84 -6.17
N VAL A 18 11.48 -24.05 -7.18
CA VAL A 18 12.58 -23.08 -7.07
C VAL A 18 12.25 -21.99 -6.04
N LEU A 19 11.03 -21.45 -6.07
CA LEU A 19 10.60 -20.44 -5.08
C LEU A 19 10.62 -21.00 -3.66
N VAL A 20 10.12 -22.21 -3.46
CA VAL A 20 10.15 -22.91 -2.16
C VAL A 20 11.60 -23.17 -1.73
N TYR A 21 12.46 -23.62 -2.63
CA TYR A 21 13.88 -23.84 -2.34
C TYR A 21 14.57 -22.54 -1.91
N LEU A 22 14.39 -21.44 -2.64
CA LEU A 22 14.94 -20.13 -2.30
C LEU A 22 14.40 -19.63 -0.95
N GLN A 23 13.12 -19.86 -0.70
CA GLN A 23 12.48 -19.53 0.57
C GLN A 23 13.12 -20.32 1.72
N VAL A 24 13.28 -21.63 1.60
CA VAL A 24 13.92 -22.49 2.61
C VAL A 24 15.39 -22.09 2.86
N GLN A 25 16.13 -21.75 1.80
CA GLN A 25 17.49 -21.24 1.91
C GLN A 25 17.54 -19.92 2.70
N HIS A 26 16.60 -19.01 2.39
CA HIS A 26 16.48 -17.71 3.09
C HIS A 26 16.17 -17.89 4.59
N TRP A 27 15.37 -18.93 4.94
CA TRP A 27 14.96 -19.20 6.32
C TRP A 27 15.98 -20.02 7.12
N ARG A 28 17.05 -20.56 6.51
CA ARG A 28 18.08 -21.34 7.23
C ARG A 28 18.82 -20.58 8.31
N GLY A 29 18.95 -19.25 8.14
CA GLY A 29 19.58 -18.36 9.15
C GLY A 29 18.58 -17.66 10.07
N PHE A 30 17.28 -17.98 9.97
CA PHE A 30 16.23 -17.30 10.72
C PHE A 30 16.11 -17.89 12.15
N ASP A 31 16.24 -17.03 13.14
CA ASP A 31 16.17 -17.40 14.55
C ASP A 31 14.71 -17.33 15.06
N TRP A 32 14.07 -18.49 15.08
CA TRP A 32 12.68 -18.62 15.53
C TRP A 32 12.47 -18.25 17.01
N GLU A 33 13.48 -18.38 17.85
CA GLU A 33 13.41 -17.99 19.25
C GLU A 33 13.38 -16.46 19.37
N LYS A 34 14.28 -15.75 18.66
CA LYS A 34 14.25 -14.28 18.58
C LYS A 34 12.95 -13.75 18.01
N PHE A 35 12.42 -14.38 16.95
CA PHE A 35 11.11 -14.01 16.39
C PHE A 35 9.99 -14.13 17.43
N ARG A 36 9.95 -15.26 18.16
CA ARG A 36 8.94 -15.48 19.21
C ARG A 36 9.08 -14.48 20.35
N LEU A 37 10.31 -14.19 20.78
CA LEU A 37 10.58 -13.18 21.81
C LEU A 37 10.15 -11.79 21.37
N ALA A 38 10.52 -11.36 20.15
CA ALA A 38 10.12 -10.07 19.59
C ALA A 38 8.60 -9.93 19.49
N THR A 39 7.92 -10.96 18.97
CA THR A 39 6.46 -10.98 18.83
C THR A 39 5.75 -11.00 20.18
N GLY A 40 6.30 -11.72 21.18
CA GLY A 40 5.74 -11.80 22.53
C GLY A 40 5.86 -10.51 23.35
N GLN A 41 6.73 -9.57 22.93
CA GLN A 41 6.93 -8.29 23.60
C GLN A 41 6.05 -7.14 23.04
N VAL A 42 5.26 -7.42 22.00
CA VAL A 42 4.38 -6.44 21.35
C VAL A 42 3.38 -5.85 22.34
N ARG A 43 3.30 -4.53 22.39
CA ARG A 43 2.41 -3.77 23.28
C ARG A 43 1.01 -3.72 22.70
N ILE A 44 0.09 -4.46 23.28
CA ILE A 44 -1.31 -4.58 22.84
C ILE A 44 -2.04 -3.23 22.72
N PRO A 45 -1.85 -2.23 23.60
CA PRO A 45 -2.52 -0.93 23.44
C PRO A 45 -2.21 -0.22 22.09
N HIS A 46 -0.96 -0.29 21.62
CA HIS A 46 -0.60 0.27 20.31
C HIS A 46 -1.24 -0.50 19.16
N VAL A 47 -1.32 -1.83 19.24
CA VAL A 47 -2.02 -2.65 18.25
C VAL A 47 -3.51 -2.32 18.22
N ALA A 48 -4.14 -2.17 19.38
CA ALA A 48 -5.55 -1.80 19.49
C ALA A 48 -5.79 -0.39 18.91
N ALA A 49 -4.91 0.57 19.18
CA ALA A 49 -4.96 1.90 18.60
C ALA A 49 -4.83 1.84 17.07
N ALA A 50 -3.89 1.06 16.54
CA ALA A 50 -3.70 0.88 15.11
C ALA A 50 -4.96 0.28 14.44
N VAL A 51 -5.55 -0.77 15.03
CA VAL A 51 -6.82 -1.35 14.56
C VAL A 51 -7.94 -0.31 14.59
N GLY A 52 -8.07 0.47 15.67
CA GLY A 52 -9.05 1.54 15.78
C GLY A 52 -8.90 2.60 14.67
N LEU A 53 -7.66 3.02 14.39
CA LEU A 53 -7.35 3.94 13.30
C LEU A 53 -7.76 3.36 11.93
N ILE A 54 -7.50 2.08 11.67
CA ILE A 54 -7.92 1.41 10.43
C ILE A 54 -9.44 1.37 10.31
N TYR A 55 -10.18 1.03 11.39
CA TYR A 55 -11.64 1.08 11.36
C TYR A 55 -12.19 2.49 11.10
N LEU A 56 -11.53 3.51 11.67
CA LEU A 56 -11.88 4.91 11.38
C LEU A 56 -11.68 5.22 9.88
N THR A 57 -10.64 4.69 9.23
CA THR A 57 -10.49 4.88 7.77
C THR A 57 -11.64 4.28 6.98
N TYR A 58 -12.19 3.13 7.38
CA TYR A 58 -13.36 2.56 6.69
C TYR A 58 -14.60 3.46 6.82
N LEU A 59 -14.79 4.09 7.98
CA LEU A 59 -15.86 5.07 8.16
C LEU A 59 -15.65 6.28 7.24
N LEU A 60 -14.44 6.85 7.20
CA LEU A 60 -14.13 7.97 6.31
C LEU A 60 -14.27 7.57 4.82
N ARG A 61 -13.92 6.35 4.44
CA ARG A 61 -14.15 5.82 3.09
C ARG A 61 -15.64 5.75 2.75
N ALA A 62 -16.48 5.34 3.68
CA ALA A 62 -17.93 5.34 3.50
C ALA A 62 -18.49 6.78 3.37
N MET A 63 -17.98 7.72 4.18
CA MET A 63 -18.32 9.15 4.06
C MET A 63 -17.89 9.72 2.71
N ARG A 64 -16.70 9.40 2.23
CA ARG A 64 -16.19 9.81 0.93
C ARG A 64 -17.06 9.27 -0.22
N TRP A 65 -17.45 7.99 -0.14
CA TRP A 65 -18.33 7.39 -1.13
C TRP A 65 -19.71 8.06 -1.17
N LYS A 66 -20.26 8.44 -0.01
CA LYS A 66 -21.48 9.27 0.05
C LYS A 66 -21.33 10.58 -0.73
N VAL A 67 -20.18 11.25 -0.64
CA VAL A 67 -19.92 12.48 -1.41
C VAL A 67 -19.93 12.19 -2.91
N PHE A 68 -19.32 11.11 -3.34
CA PHE A 68 -19.33 10.67 -4.74
C PHE A 68 -20.75 10.34 -5.25
N LEU A 69 -21.60 9.77 -4.39
CA LEU A 69 -22.99 9.43 -4.75
C LEU A 69 -23.92 10.63 -4.80
N LYS A 70 -23.56 11.76 -4.18
CA LYS A 70 -24.43 12.96 -4.06
C LYS A 70 -25.12 13.41 -5.36
N PRO A 71 -24.47 13.37 -6.55
CA PRO A 71 -25.12 13.72 -7.82
C PRO A 71 -26.09 12.66 -8.35
N ILE A 72 -25.94 11.39 -7.90
CA ILE A 72 -26.69 10.24 -8.42
C ILE A 72 -27.86 9.93 -7.49
N CYS A 73 -27.61 9.82 -6.20
CA CYS A 73 -28.62 9.54 -5.19
C CYS A 73 -28.23 10.12 -3.82
N ARG A 74 -29.22 10.42 -3.00
CA ARG A 74 -29.02 10.86 -1.61
C ARG A 74 -29.11 9.66 -0.68
N THR A 75 -27.97 9.25 -0.12
CA THR A 75 -27.92 8.13 0.80
C THR A 75 -27.20 8.52 2.11
N PRO A 76 -27.65 8.03 3.29
CA PRO A 76 -26.95 8.26 4.55
C PRO A 76 -25.69 7.39 4.62
N THR A 77 -24.66 7.87 5.30
CA THR A 77 -23.38 7.14 5.45
C THR A 77 -23.57 5.74 6.06
N SER A 78 -24.53 5.59 6.97
CA SER A 78 -24.83 4.30 7.63
C SER A 78 -25.18 3.17 6.64
N ARG A 79 -25.82 3.49 5.52
CA ARG A 79 -26.13 2.50 4.48
C ARG A 79 -24.92 2.06 3.68
N ILE A 80 -23.85 2.89 3.61
CA ILE A 80 -22.62 2.62 2.86
C ILE A 80 -21.56 1.91 3.70
N VAL A 81 -21.61 2.04 5.05
CA VAL A 81 -20.61 1.43 5.96
C VAL A 81 -20.54 -0.09 5.78
N ALA A 82 -21.69 -0.78 5.80
CA ALA A 82 -21.73 -2.24 5.66
C ALA A 82 -21.17 -2.70 4.30
N PRO A 83 -21.61 -2.19 3.13
CA PRO A 83 -20.96 -2.48 1.85
C PRO A 83 -19.47 -2.20 1.81
N THR A 84 -19.00 -1.15 2.50
CA THR A 84 -17.58 -0.82 2.57
C THR A 84 -16.81 -1.89 3.34
N LEU A 85 -17.23 -2.27 4.54
CA LEU A 85 -16.57 -3.30 5.34
C LEU A 85 -16.61 -4.67 4.68
N ILE A 86 -17.75 -5.06 4.10
CA ILE A 86 -17.88 -6.32 3.34
C ILE A 86 -16.97 -6.31 2.11
N GLY A 87 -16.90 -5.19 1.38
CA GLY A 87 -16.03 -5.06 0.22
C GLY A 87 -14.54 -5.19 0.56
N PHE A 88 -14.09 -4.55 1.64
CA PHE A 88 -12.70 -4.70 2.12
C PHE A 88 -12.41 -6.09 2.67
N THR A 89 -13.39 -6.76 3.28
CA THR A 89 -13.28 -8.17 3.65
C THR A 89 -13.14 -9.05 2.41
N GLY A 90 -13.91 -8.76 1.37
CA GLY A 90 -13.77 -9.45 0.09
C GLY A 90 -12.38 -9.25 -0.54
N LEU A 91 -11.85 -8.03 -0.48
CA LEU A 91 -10.48 -7.74 -0.91
C LEU A 91 -9.44 -8.54 -0.11
N ALA A 92 -9.61 -8.63 1.21
CA ALA A 92 -8.70 -9.37 2.08
C ALA A 92 -8.73 -10.89 1.83
N LEU A 93 -9.89 -11.46 1.53
CA LEU A 93 -10.08 -12.90 1.33
C LEU A 93 -9.85 -13.36 -0.12
N LEU A 94 -10.27 -12.56 -1.10
CA LEU A 94 -10.28 -12.91 -2.52
C LEU A 94 -9.20 -12.18 -3.34
N GLY A 95 -8.49 -11.25 -2.72
CA GLY A 95 -7.54 -10.39 -3.43
C GLY A 95 -8.24 -9.39 -4.37
N ARG A 96 -7.61 -9.06 -5.51
CA ARG A 96 -8.11 -8.03 -6.45
C ARG A 96 -9.57 -8.21 -6.92
N PRO A 97 -10.05 -9.42 -7.24
CA PRO A 97 -11.47 -9.60 -7.57
C PRO A 97 -12.41 -9.10 -6.47
N GLY A 98 -12.00 -9.15 -5.21
CA GLY A 98 -12.77 -8.64 -4.07
C GLY A 98 -12.98 -7.13 -4.07
N GLU A 99 -12.20 -6.34 -4.82
CA GLU A 99 -12.38 -4.89 -4.94
C GLU A 99 -13.73 -4.51 -5.57
N PHE A 100 -14.28 -5.36 -6.43
CA PHE A 100 -15.56 -5.12 -7.09
C PHE A 100 -16.77 -5.41 -6.20
N ILE A 101 -16.61 -6.11 -5.09
CA ILE A 101 -17.72 -6.41 -4.16
C ILE A 101 -18.36 -5.14 -3.61
N ARG A 102 -17.57 -4.11 -3.26
CA ARG A 102 -18.10 -2.85 -2.72
C ARG A 102 -18.94 -2.09 -3.75
N PRO A 103 -18.46 -1.78 -4.97
CA PRO A 103 -19.26 -1.19 -6.04
C PRO A 103 -20.55 -1.97 -6.31
N TYR A 104 -20.48 -3.29 -6.38
CA TYR A 104 -21.61 -4.15 -6.59
C TYR A 104 -22.67 -4.05 -5.48
N LEU A 105 -22.25 -4.17 -4.22
CA LEU A 105 -23.18 -4.06 -3.09
C LEU A 105 -23.85 -2.69 -3.00
N ILE A 106 -23.12 -1.61 -3.31
CA ILE A 106 -23.68 -0.26 -3.32
C ILE A 106 -24.65 -0.09 -4.48
N SER A 107 -24.33 -0.61 -5.68
CA SER A 107 -25.22 -0.55 -6.83
C SER A 107 -26.56 -1.23 -6.55
N ARG A 108 -26.54 -2.40 -5.92
CA ARG A 108 -27.72 -3.16 -5.52
C ARG A 108 -28.52 -2.43 -4.42
N LYS A 109 -27.81 -1.95 -3.37
CA LYS A 109 -28.47 -1.37 -2.19
C LYS A 109 -29.12 -0.02 -2.47
N GLU A 110 -28.52 0.77 -3.36
CA GLU A 110 -29.00 2.11 -3.72
C GLU A 110 -29.72 2.13 -5.08
N ASN A 111 -29.88 0.96 -5.73
CA ASN A 111 -30.54 0.80 -7.03
C ASN A 111 -29.95 1.73 -8.13
N VAL A 112 -28.63 1.75 -8.20
CA VAL A 112 -27.86 2.54 -9.18
C VAL A 112 -27.04 1.63 -10.10
N SER A 113 -26.66 2.11 -11.28
CA SER A 113 -25.89 1.33 -12.25
C SER A 113 -24.53 0.85 -11.68
N LEU A 114 -24.20 -0.44 -11.86
CA LEU A 114 -22.90 -0.99 -11.48
C LEU A 114 -21.76 -0.29 -12.24
N LEU A 115 -21.93 -0.01 -13.53
CA LEU A 115 -20.92 0.71 -14.33
C LEU A 115 -20.63 2.11 -13.79
N SER A 116 -21.66 2.82 -13.31
CA SER A 116 -21.49 4.10 -12.62
C SER A 116 -20.66 3.93 -11.34
N GLN A 117 -20.88 2.84 -10.57
CA GLN A 117 -20.11 2.59 -9.35
C GLN A 117 -18.65 2.20 -9.63
N ILE A 118 -18.38 1.54 -10.76
CA ILE A 118 -17.01 1.30 -11.23
C ILE A 118 -16.33 2.63 -11.62
N GLY A 119 -17.07 3.56 -12.24
CA GLY A 119 -16.57 4.92 -12.49
C GLY A 119 -16.23 5.66 -11.20
N VAL A 120 -17.11 5.62 -10.19
CA VAL A 120 -16.84 6.15 -8.84
C VAL A 120 -15.59 5.52 -8.21
N TRP A 121 -15.47 4.20 -8.30
CA TRP A 121 -14.29 3.47 -7.79
C TRP A 121 -12.99 3.94 -8.47
N THR A 122 -13.03 4.20 -9.78
CA THR A 122 -11.87 4.72 -10.52
C THR A 122 -11.48 6.12 -10.05
N VAL A 123 -12.46 7.01 -9.88
CA VAL A 123 -12.21 8.34 -9.31
C VAL A 123 -11.63 8.24 -7.91
N GLU A 124 -12.15 7.33 -7.08
CA GLU A 124 -11.61 7.06 -5.75
C GLU A 124 -10.12 6.68 -5.79
N ARG A 125 -9.72 5.78 -6.71
CA ARG A 125 -8.30 5.42 -6.90
C ARG A 125 -7.42 6.61 -7.25
N LEU A 126 -7.92 7.50 -8.12
CA LEU A 126 -7.19 8.72 -8.47
C LEU A 126 -6.94 9.61 -7.26
N PHE A 127 -7.96 9.82 -6.42
CA PHE A 127 -7.81 10.60 -5.18
C PHE A 127 -6.90 9.90 -4.16
N ASP A 128 -6.94 8.57 -4.09
CA ASP A 128 -6.06 7.80 -3.21
C ASP A 128 -4.59 7.96 -3.62
N ILE A 129 -4.28 7.77 -4.92
CA ILE A 129 -2.92 7.95 -5.43
C ILE A 129 -2.48 9.42 -5.25
N GLY A 130 -3.37 10.38 -5.55
CA GLY A 130 -3.09 11.80 -5.38
C GLY A 130 -2.80 12.19 -3.94
N ALA A 131 -3.62 11.73 -2.98
CA ALA A 131 -3.42 12.00 -1.56
C ALA A 131 -2.10 11.40 -1.04
N PHE A 132 -1.81 10.14 -1.42
CA PHE A 132 -0.54 9.51 -1.08
C PHE A 132 0.66 10.26 -1.69
N THR A 133 0.56 10.69 -2.95
CA THR A 133 1.60 11.48 -3.63
C THR A 133 1.89 12.79 -2.91
N VAL A 134 0.85 13.49 -2.43
CA VAL A 134 1.01 14.73 -1.65
C VAL A 134 1.74 14.44 -0.33
N LEU A 135 1.31 13.42 0.42
CA LEU A 135 1.95 13.05 1.69
C LEU A 135 3.41 12.62 1.48
N MET A 136 3.68 11.81 0.46
CA MET A 136 5.04 11.39 0.11
C MET A 136 5.88 12.58 -0.35
N GLY A 137 5.34 13.48 -1.16
CA GLY A 137 6.01 14.71 -1.59
C GLY A 137 6.41 15.57 -0.39
N VAL A 138 5.50 15.84 0.54
CA VAL A 138 5.81 16.56 1.77
C VAL A 138 6.95 15.88 2.54
N THR A 139 6.89 14.57 2.70
CA THR A 139 7.90 13.77 3.41
C THR A 139 9.29 13.86 2.79
N VAL A 140 9.38 13.87 1.46
CA VAL A 140 10.66 13.77 0.74
C VAL A 140 11.26 15.15 0.46
N PHE A 141 10.43 16.19 0.26
CA PHE A 141 10.89 17.53 -0.09
C PHE A 141 11.02 18.48 1.12
N VAL A 142 10.22 18.28 2.17
CA VAL A 142 10.33 19.09 3.39
C VAL A 142 11.48 18.55 4.26
N PRO A 143 12.35 19.44 4.78
CA PRO A 143 13.44 19.02 5.66
C PRO A 143 12.93 18.26 6.90
N GLY A 144 13.46 17.06 7.10
CA GLY A 144 13.05 16.17 8.21
C GLY A 144 14.04 15.01 8.38
N SER A 145 13.63 13.98 9.09
CA SER A 145 14.45 12.81 9.46
C SER A 145 15.00 12.04 8.27
N LEU A 146 14.30 12.02 7.13
CA LEU A 146 14.76 11.33 5.92
C LEU A 146 15.85 12.05 5.13
N GLN A 147 16.20 13.30 5.43
CA GLN A 147 17.21 14.04 4.66
C GLN A 147 18.63 13.47 4.81
N THR A 148 18.88 12.73 5.87
CA THR A 148 20.14 12.01 6.08
C THR A 148 20.18 10.65 5.40
N ASN A 149 19.03 10.16 4.88
CA ASN A 149 18.96 8.86 4.23
C ASN A 149 19.73 8.88 2.89
N PRO A 150 20.67 7.94 2.66
CA PRO A 150 21.50 7.92 1.45
C PRO A 150 20.70 7.74 0.16
N TYR A 151 19.49 7.19 0.26
CA TYR A 151 18.60 6.98 -0.89
C TYR A 151 17.64 8.16 -1.14
N ILE A 152 17.75 9.28 -0.41
CA ILE A 152 16.82 10.42 -0.52
C ILE A 152 16.71 10.96 -1.94
N GLY A 153 17.82 10.96 -2.71
CA GLY A 153 17.83 11.34 -4.12
C GLY A 153 16.88 10.48 -4.96
N LYS A 154 16.97 9.15 -4.82
CA LYS A 154 16.10 8.20 -5.53
C LYS A 154 14.64 8.33 -5.11
N PHE A 155 14.38 8.63 -3.83
CA PHE A 155 13.02 8.88 -3.36
C PHE A 155 12.43 10.17 -3.92
N ARG A 156 13.25 11.20 -4.13
CA ARG A 156 12.83 12.45 -4.82
C ARG A 156 12.48 12.19 -6.29
N GLU A 157 13.29 11.45 -7.00
CA GLU A 157 13.01 11.04 -8.39
C GLU A 157 11.71 10.24 -8.48
N ALA A 158 11.51 9.26 -7.57
CA ALA A 158 10.28 8.48 -7.51
C ALA A 158 9.05 9.34 -7.17
N ALA A 159 9.18 10.30 -6.25
CA ALA A 159 8.11 11.23 -5.91
C ALA A 159 7.73 12.14 -7.09
N VAL A 160 8.72 12.66 -7.84
CA VAL A 160 8.48 13.44 -9.05
C VAL A 160 7.78 12.59 -10.12
N ALA A 161 8.24 11.36 -10.35
CA ALA A 161 7.60 10.44 -11.29
C ALA A 161 6.14 10.14 -10.89
N LEU A 162 5.88 9.94 -9.60
CA LEU A 162 4.53 9.72 -9.09
C LEU A 162 3.66 10.97 -9.25
N MET A 163 4.18 12.17 -9.01
CA MET A 163 3.46 13.43 -9.27
C MET A 163 3.12 13.58 -10.75
N ALA A 164 4.06 13.28 -11.65
CA ALA A 164 3.82 13.31 -13.08
C ALA A 164 2.73 12.30 -13.50
N LEU A 165 2.76 11.09 -12.94
CA LEU A 165 1.74 10.06 -13.17
C LEU A 165 0.35 10.54 -12.71
N VAL A 166 0.25 11.13 -11.52
CA VAL A 166 -1.03 11.67 -11.00
C VAL A 166 -1.54 12.80 -11.88
N ALA A 167 -0.67 13.71 -12.32
CA ALA A 167 -1.03 14.77 -13.23
C ALA A 167 -1.53 14.23 -14.59
N ALA A 168 -0.85 13.22 -15.15
CA ALA A 168 -1.25 12.56 -16.39
C ALA A 168 -2.61 11.85 -16.26
N LEU A 169 -2.82 11.09 -15.18
CA LEU A 169 -4.10 10.43 -14.89
C LEU A 169 -5.23 11.44 -14.66
N GLY A 170 -4.94 12.53 -13.94
CA GLY A 170 -5.91 13.63 -13.74
C GLY A 170 -6.29 14.31 -15.05
N ALA A 171 -5.31 14.60 -15.91
CA ALA A 171 -5.54 15.16 -17.24
C ALA A 171 -6.33 14.19 -18.13
N PHE A 172 -6.03 12.90 -18.07
CA PHE A 172 -6.78 11.86 -18.80
C PHE A 172 -8.25 11.78 -18.33
N CYS A 173 -8.49 11.75 -17.02
CA CYS A 173 -9.86 11.78 -16.49
C CYS A 173 -10.61 13.07 -16.86
N TYR A 174 -9.94 14.22 -16.80
CA TYR A 174 -10.50 15.50 -17.24
C TYR A 174 -10.84 15.49 -18.73
N LEU A 175 -9.98 14.91 -19.56
CA LEU A 175 -10.22 14.78 -21.01
C LEU A 175 -11.44 13.89 -21.30
N ILE A 176 -11.57 12.73 -20.61
CA ILE A 176 -12.73 11.87 -20.73
C ILE A 176 -13.99 12.61 -20.28
N ARG A 177 -13.94 13.33 -19.15
CA ARG A 177 -15.07 14.10 -18.65
C ARG A 177 -15.57 15.17 -19.64
N THR A 178 -14.63 15.93 -20.24
CA THR A 178 -14.97 17.08 -21.10
C THR A 178 -15.20 16.70 -22.55
N ARG A 179 -14.53 15.67 -23.04
CA ARG A 179 -14.56 15.23 -24.43
C ARG A 179 -14.96 13.76 -24.60
N GLY A 180 -15.64 13.17 -23.60
CA GLY A 180 -16.02 11.75 -23.58
C GLY A 180 -16.62 11.23 -24.88
N PRO A 181 -17.60 11.91 -25.50
CA PRO A 181 -18.17 11.50 -26.80
C PRO A 181 -17.11 11.46 -27.93
N ARG A 182 -16.18 12.44 -27.95
CA ARG A 182 -15.08 12.46 -28.94
C ARG A 182 -13.99 11.41 -28.65
N VAL A 183 -13.68 11.20 -27.38
CA VAL A 183 -12.74 10.14 -26.95
C VAL A 183 -13.35 8.76 -27.22
N GLY A 184 -14.64 8.57 -26.95
CA GLY A 184 -15.39 7.39 -27.32
C GLY A 184 -15.36 7.14 -28.83
N ALA A 185 -15.66 8.14 -29.64
CA ALA A 185 -15.61 8.05 -31.11
C ALA A 185 -14.20 7.76 -31.62
N PHE A 186 -13.17 8.35 -31.02
CA PHE A 186 -11.76 8.06 -31.37
C PHE A 186 -11.39 6.61 -31.04
N LEU A 187 -11.71 6.11 -29.84
CA LEU A 187 -11.49 4.73 -29.45
C LEU A 187 -12.29 3.75 -30.31
N CYS A 188 -13.54 4.10 -30.63
CA CYS A 188 -14.39 3.33 -31.54
C CYS A 188 -13.79 3.24 -32.95
N ARG A 189 -13.18 4.32 -33.45
CA ARG A 189 -12.53 4.33 -34.76
C ARG A 189 -11.36 3.34 -34.85
N PHE A 190 -10.64 3.13 -33.75
CA PHE A 190 -9.59 2.11 -33.64
C PHE A 190 -10.15 0.70 -33.45
N ALA A 191 -11.32 0.57 -32.81
CA ALA A 191 -11.97 -0.71 -32.58
C ALA A 191 -12.85 -1.19 -33.77
N GLN A 192 -13.35 -0.27 -34.60
CA GLN A 192 -14.17 -0.56 -35.77
C GLN A 192 -13.56 -1.62 -36.74
N PRO A 193 -12.25 -1.56 -37.08
CA PRO A 193 -11.65 -2.58 -37.96
C PRO A 193 -11.54 -3.96 -37.30
N ILE A 194 -11.69 -4.04 -35.98
CA ILE A 194 -11.56 -5.29 -35.21
C ILE A 194 -12.96 -5.92 -35.02
N SER A 195 -13.97 -5.15 -34.61
CA SER A 195 -15.37 -5.58 -34.43
C SER A 195 -16.31 -4.41 -34.20
N GLN A 196 -17.43 -4.37 -34.94
CA GLN A 196 -18.52 -3.39 -34.73
C GLN A 196 -19.19 -3.56 -33.36
N LYS A 197 -19.32 -4.80 -32.87
CA LYS A 197 -19.85 -5.11 -31.54
C LYS A 197 -18.97 -4.52 -30.42
N LEU A 198 -17.65 -4.56 -30.59
CA LEU A 198 -16.69 -3.99 -29.63
C LEU A 198 -16.80 -2.45 -29.58
N SER A 199 -17.00 -1.81 -30.72
CA SER A 199 -17.17 -0.36 -30.84
C SER A 199 -18.40 0.15 -30.06
N HIS A 200 -19.56 -0.51 -30.22
CA HIS A 200 -20.79 -0.12 -29.50
C HIS A 200 -20.69 -0.34 -27.98
N HIS A 201 -20.03 -1.43 -27.59
CA HIS A 201 -19.75 -1.72 -26.17
C HIS A 201 -18.81 -0.68 -25.54
N LEU A 202 -17.78 -0.28 -26.26
CA LEU A 202 -16.85 0.78 -25.84
C LEU A 202 -17.55 2.13 -25.69
N GLU A 203 -18.48 2.48 -26.57
CA GLU A 203 -19.22 3.73 -26.47
C GLU A 203 -20.11 3.79 -25.24
N GLN A 204 -20.89 2.72 -24.98
CA GLN A 204 -21.74 2.64 -23.78
C GLN A 204 -20.92 2.65 -22.49
N LYS A 205 -19.82 1.87 -22.45
CA LYS A 205 -18.92 1.84 -21.29
C LYS A 205 -18.22 3.19 -21.07
N THR A 206 -17.84 3.87 -22.12
CA THR A 206 -17.22 5.22 -22.03
C THR A 206 -18.22 6.26 -21.53
N ARG A 207 -19.49 6.20 -21.94
CA ARG A 207 -20.53 7.09 -21.42
C ARG A 207 -20.83 6.82 -19.95
N ALA A 208 -21.09 5.57 -19.56
CA ALA A 208 -21.35 5.20 -18.17
C ALA A 208 -20.16 5.51 -17.25
N PHE A 209 -18.95 5.32 -17.74
CA PHE A 209 -17.73 5.73 -17.04
C PHE A 209 -17.62 7.25 -16.91
N GLY A 210 -17.97 8.00 -17.97
CA GLY A 210 -18.04 9.46 -17.95
C GLY A 210 -19.05 9.97 -16.91
N ASP A 211 -20.20 9.31 -16.77
CA ASP A 211 -21.20 9.64 -15.74
C ASP A 211 -20.64 9.39 -14.33
N GLY A 212 -19.87 8.32 -14.14
CA GLY A 212 -19.14 8.06 -12.90
C GLY A 212 -18.07 9.11 -12.60
N LEU A 213 -17.42 9.68 -13.62
CA LEU A 213 -16.47 10.79 -13.46
C LEU A 213 -17.14 12.12 -13.11
N ASN A 214 -18.43 12.29 -13.43
CA ASN A 214 -19.22 13.48 -13.07
C ASN A 214 -19.67 13.52 -11.61
N THR A 215 -19.14 12.65 -10.76
CA THR A 215 -19.47 12.60 -9.32
C THR A 215 -18.99 13.83 -8.54
N ILE A 216 -18.07 14.61 -9.09
CA ILE A 216 -17.59 15.86 -8.46
C ILE A 216 -18.02 17.02 -9.33
N GLN A 217 -19.13 17.67 -8.95
CA GLN A 217 -19.72 18.76 -9.72
C GLN A 217 -19.41 20.14 -9.14
N ASP A 218 -19.17 20.22 -7.83
CA ASP A 218 -18.95 21.47 -7.10
C ASP A 218 -17.58 21.49 -6.40
N ARG A 219 -17.08 22.70 -6.15
CA ARG A 219 -15.80 22.93 -5.46
C ARG A 219 -15.80 22.37 -4.04
N LEU A 220 -16.94 22.42 -3.35
CA LEU A 220 -17.06 21.94 -1.98
C LEU A 220 -16.91 20.41 -1.93
N SER A 221 -17.57 19.68 -2.83
CA SER A 221 -17.42 18.22 -2.95
C SER A 221 -15.99 17.83 -3.29
N PHE A 222 -15.30 18.59 -4.17
CA PHE A 222 -13.90 18.38 -4.46
C PHE A 222 -13.01 18.52 -3.20
N LEU A 223 -13.20 19.62 -2.45
CA LEU A 223 -12.45 19.86 -1.23
C LEU A 223 -12.75 18.80 -0.15
N GLN A 224 -14.01 18.38 0.00
CA GLN A 224 -14.40 17.33 0.93
C GLN A 224 -13.74 16.00 0.58
N VAL A 225 -13.76 15.58 -0.69
CA VAL A 225 -13.14 14.33 -1.14
C VAL A 225 -11.61 14.38 -0.95
N THR A 226 -10.99 15.50 -1.29
CA THR A 226 -9.54 15.70 -1.10
C THR A 226 -9.16 15.63 0.38
N ALA A 227 -9.87 16.36 1.24
CA ALA A 227 -9.62 16.35 2.67
C ALA A 227 -9.82 14.96 3.29
N LEU A 228 -10.91 14.25 2.91
CA LEU A 228 -11.15 12.88 3.35
C LEU A 228 -10.07 11.92 2.86
N SER A 229 -9.60 12.07 1.62
CA SER A 229 -8.53 11.22 1.08
C SER A 229 -7.20 11.44 1.81
N LEU A 230 -6.82 12.69 2.05
CA LEU A 230 -5.63 13.00 2.85
C LEU A 230 -5.76 12.47 4.29
N ALA A 231 -6.92 12.64 4.92
CA ALA A 231 -7.18 12.13 6.26
C ALA A 231 -7.09 10.59 6.32
N ILE A 232 -7.67 9.88 5.34
CA ILE A 232 -7.60 8.42 5.26
C ILE A 232 -6.15 7.94 5.19
N TRP A 233 -5.36 8.50 4.28
CA TRP A 233 -3.96 8.09 4.11
C TRP A 233 -3.08 8.48 5.29
N PHE A 234 -3.34 9.63 5.92
CA PHE A 234 -2.67 10.05 7.14
C PHE A 234 -3.00 9.13 8.32
N LEU A 235 -4.27 8.72 8.49
CA LEU A 235 -4.67 7.77 9.52
C LEU A 235 -4.04 6.37 9.30
N ILE A 236 -3.90 5.94 8.04
CA ILE A 236 -3.18 4.71 7.73
C ILE A 236 -1.70 4.85 8.14
N ALA A 237 -1.07 6.00 7.86
CA ALA A 237 0.30 6.26 8.31
C ALA A 237 0.41 6.25 9.84
N LEU A 238 -0.55 6.84 10.56
CA LEU A 238 -0.60 6.74 12.01
C LEU A 238 -0.76 5.29 12.49
N ALA A 239 -1.59 4.47 11.82
CA ALA A 239 -1.73 3.05 12.15
C ALA A 239 -0.42 2.29 11.94
N TYR A 240 0.31 2.54 10.86
CA TYR A 240 1.66 1.98 10.65
C TYR A 240 2.63 2.40 11.76
N ARG A 241 2.58 3.68 12.16
CA ARG A 241 3.40 4.20 13.25
C ARG A 241 3.07 3.53 14.58
N GLU A 242 1.79 3.37 14.91
CA GLU A 242 1.38 2.66 16.12
C GLU A 242 1.85 1.20 16.13
N VAL A 243 1.80 0.51 14.99
CA VAL A 243 2.35 -0.86 14.89
C VAL A 243 3.87 -0.87 15.11
N ALA A 244 4.61 0.07 14.54
CA ALA A 244 6.06 0.20 14.78
C ALA A 244 6.35 0.48 16.26
N HIS A 245 5.61 1.40 16.89
CA HIS A 245 5.74 1.73 18.31
C HIS A 245 5.24 0.64 19.26
N ALA A 246 4.54 -0.38 18.76
CA ALA A 246 4.16 -1.54 19.57
C ALA A 246 5.39 -2.36 20.02
N TYR A 247 6.52 -2.22 19.32
CA TYR A 247 7.77 -2.88 19.69
C TYR A 247 8.55 -2.02 20.69
N PRO A 248 8.83 -2.53 21.90
CA PRO A 248 9.51 -1.75 22.94
C PRO A 248 10.96 -1.44 22.53
N SER A 249 11.44 -0.21 22.84
CA SER A 249 12.85 0.14 22.78
C SER A 249 13.61 -0.49 23.98
N GLU A 250 14.91 -0.74 23.81
CA GLU A 250 15.77 -1.38 24.83
C GLU A 250 15.76 -0.69 26.21
N GLY A 251 15.57 0.62 26.26
CA GLY A 251 15.62 1.39 27.50
C GLY A 251 14.43 1.16 28.46
N ALA A 252 13.40 0.45 28.06
CA ALA A 252 12.18 0.33 28.85
C ALA A 252 12.10 -0.88 29.80
N ARG A 253 12.98 -1.89 29.66
CA ARG A 253 13.03 -3.06 30.56
C ARG A 253 14.44 -3.63 30.63
N GLY A 254 15.10 -3.39 31.75
CA GLY A 254 16.42 -3.94 32.04
C GLY A 254 16.51 -5.46 31.79
N GLY A 255 17.49 -5.88 31.04
CA GLY A 255 18.09 -7.23 31.13
C GLY A 255 17.63 -8.31 30.17
N ARG A 256 16.45 -8.24 29.51
CA ARG A 256 16.00 -9.28 28.56
C ARG A 256 16.03 -8.88 27.08
N SER A 257 16.12 -7.59 26.80
CA SER A 257 16.16 -7.07 25.42
C SER A 257 17.55 -7.21 24.78
N ALA A 258 18.60 -7.18 25.58
CA ALA A 258 19.99 -7.32 25.09
C ALA A 258 20.30 -8.66 24.41
N ALA A 259 19.46 -9.68 24.61
CA ALA A 259 19.63 -10.99 23.97
C ALA A 259 19.19 -11.00 22.47
N VAL A 260 18.45 -9.99 22.02
CA VAL A 260 17.98 -9.87 20.64
C VAL A 260 18.92 -9.01 19.80
N GLU A 261 19.73 -8.14 20.43
CA GLU A 261 20.62 -7.20 19.75
C GLU A 261 22.08 -7.53 20.04
N GLY A 262 22.88 -7.68 18.99
CA GLY A 262 24.34 -7.83 19.11
C GLY A 262 25.03 -6.50 19.49
N PRO A 263 26.36 -6.48 19.60
CA PRO A 263 27.15 -5.28 19.93
C PRO A 263 26.83 -4.13 18.94
N PRO A 264 27.00 -2.85 19.37
CA PRO A 264 26.79 -1.71 18.50
C PRO A 264 27.64 -1.84 17.24
N SER A 265 27.00 -1.75 16.08
CA SER A 265 27.63 -1.95 14.78
C SER A 265 27.31 -0.78 13.85
N VAL A 266 28.14 -0.58 12.81
CA VAL A 266 27.92 0.47 11.81
C VAL A 266 26.56 0.27 11.14
N ASP A 267 25.71 1.27 11.21
CA ASP A 267 24.42 1.24 10.50
C ASP A 267 24.60 1.43 9.00
N VAL A 268 23.71 0.80 8.21
CA VAL A 268 23.74 0.80 6.73
C VAL A 268 23.77 2.22 6.18
N GLU A 269 23.05 3.14 6.82
CA GLU A 269 22.97 4.55 6.40
C GLU A 269 24.33 5.23 6.53
N THR A 270 25.02 5.07 7.65
CA THR A 270 26.35 5.65 7.88
C THR A 270 27.39 5.03 6.95
N ALA A 271 27.36 3.71 6.76
CA ALA A 271 28.24 2.99 5.84
C ALA A 271 28.07 3.49 4.38
N THR A 272 26.81 3.64 3.94
CA THR A 272 26.49 4.13 2.60
C THR A 272 26.86 5.61 2.45
N LEU A 273 26.63 6.43 3.47
CA LEU A 273 27.03 7.83 3.51
C LEU A 273 28.56 7.99 3.42
N ALA A 274 29.30 7.10 4.08
CA ALA A 274 30.76 7.02 4.00
C ALA A 274 31.22 6.59 2.60
N GLY A 275 30.43 5.83 1.86
CA GLY A 275 30.82 5.16 0.61
C GLY A 275 31.56 3.85 0.85
N LEU A 276 31.38 3.25 2.02
CA LEU A 276 32.00 2.02 2.51
C LEU A 276 30.90 1.02 2.90
N PRO A 277 30.13 0.49 1.94
CA PRO A 277 29.01 -0.40 2.22
C PRO A 277 29.45 -1.71 2.94
N GLU A 278 30.71 -2.10 2.79
CA GLU A 278 31.32 -3.25 3.46
C GLU A 278 31.44 -3.08 4.97
N LEU A 279 31.41 -1.87 5.50
CA LEU A 279 31.42 -1.61 6.95
C LEU A 279 30.03 -1.78 7.57
N ALA A 280 28.98 -1.89 6.79
CA ALA A 280 27.63 -2.07 7.32
C ALA A 280 27.54 -3.39 8.13
N GLY A 281 27.08 -3.28 9.37
CA GLY A 281 26.99 -4.41 10.29
C GLY A 281 28.30 -4.78 11.01
N GLN A 282 29.44 -4.15 10.68
CA GLN A 282 30.68 -4.36 11.42
C GLN A 282 30.60 -3.70 12.80
N PRO A 283 31.22 -4.31 13.84
CA PRO A 283 31.26 -3.72 15.18
C PRO A 283 31.98 -2.36 15.16
N LEU A 284 31.54 -1.45 16.00
CA LEU A 284 32.14 -0.11 16.16
C LEU A 284 33.43 -0.19 16.98
N GLU A 285 34.49 -0.71 16.37
CA GLU A 285 35.82 -0.71 16.91
C GLU A 285 36.60 0.55 16.53
N GLU A 286 37.73 0.83 17.16
CA GLU A 286 38.56 2.00 16.89
C GLU A 286 38.95 2.14 15.40
N SER A 287 39.31 1.02 14.77
CA SER A 287 39.66 0.92 13.35
C SER A 287 38.45 1.34 12.45
N THR A 288 37.28 0.79 12.73
CA THR A 288 36.04 1.07 11.99
C THR A 288 35.63 2.53 12.16
N ILE A 289 35.78 3.12 13.35
CA ILE A 289 35.49 4.53 13.61
C ILE A 289 36.48 5.44 12.86
N ALA A 290 37.77 5.03 12.80
CA ALA A 290 38.79 5.78 12.04
C ALA A 290 38.49 5.80 10.54
N ASP A 291 38.13 4.64 9.95
CA ASP A 291 37.76 4.53 8.54
C ASP A 291 36.52 5.37 8.20
N LEU A 292 35.50 5.32 9.04
CA LEU A 292 34.30 6.15 8.90
C LEU A 292 34.64 7.66 9.00
N SER A 293 35.50 8.04 9.96
CA SER A 293 35.92 9.42 10.12
C SER A 293 36.68 9.94 8.90
N ALA A 294 37.61 9.13 8.36
CA ALA A 294 38.39 9.47 7.17
C ALA A 294 37.49 9.63 5.93
N ALA A 295 36.54 8.72 5.75
CA ALA A 295 35.63 8.73 4.59
C ALA A 295 34.58 9.84 4.65
N LEU A 296 34.14 10.24 5.84
CA LEU A 296 33.08 11.23 6.06
C LEU A 296 33.59 12.67 6.17
N ALA A 297 34.84 12.88 6.59
CA ALA A 297 35.44 14.20 6.72
C ALA A 297 35.41 15.04 5.42
N PRO A 298 35.77 14.48 4.23
CA PRO A 298 35.69 15.22 2.98
C PRO A 298 34.28 15.65 2.60
N LYS A 299 33.26 14.94 3.11
CA LYS A 299 31.82 15.23 2.88
C LYS A 299 31.24 16.22 3.89
N GLY A 300 32.10 16.81 4.74
CA GLY A 300 31.72 17.81 5.73
C GLY A 300 31.08 17.24 7.01
N TYR A 301 31.23 15.96 7.24
CA TYR A 301 30.80 15.30 8.46
C TYR A 301 31.97 15.10 9.43
N ARG A 302 31.68 15.11 10.72
CA ARG A 302 32.64 14.80 11.80
C ARG A 302 32.09 13.63 12.62
N VAL A 303 32.92 12.64 12.89
CA VAL A 303 32.61 11.51 13.76
C VAL A 303 33.31 11.74 15.08
N GLU A 304 32.59 11.71 16.19
CA GLU A 304 33.13 11.86 17.54
C GLU A 304 32.74 10.68 18.42
N ALA A 305 33.73 9.97 18.95
CA ALA A 305 33.53 8.88 19.90
C ALA A 305 33.51 9.43 21.33
N HIS A 306 32.46 9.14 22.07
CA HIS A 306 32.31 9.43 23.50
C HIS A 306 32.19 8.10 24.26
N ARG A 307 32.47 8.08 25.57
CA ARG A 307 32.61 6.87 26.43
C ARG A 307 31.66 5.68 26.14
N HIS A 308 30.48 5.91 25.58
CA HIS A 308 29.49 4.86 25.29
C HIS A 308 28.74 5.08 23.97
N ALA A 309 29.19 6.03 23.12
CA ALA A 309 28.46 6.34 21.89
C ALA A 309 29.35 7.03 20.86
N VAL A 310 29.16 6.70 19.59
CA VAL A 310 29.79 7.38 18.46
C VAL A 310 28.74 8.28 17.80
N TRP A 311 29.09 9.55 17.61
CA TRP A 311 28.16 10.54 17.10
C TRP A 311 28.60 11.11 15.76
N LEU A 312 27.63 11.33 14.87
CA LEU A 312 27.82 12.00 13.59
C LEU A 312 27.37 13.46 13.69
N TYR A 313 28.25 14.39 13.28
CA TYR A 313 28.01 15.82 13.25
C TYR A 313 28.09 16.34 11.82
N LYS A 314 27.36 17.41 11.50
CA LYS A 314 27.49 18.21 10.27
C LYS A 314 27.28 19.68 10.59
N GLY A 315 28.23 20.52 10.15
CA GLY A 315 28.14 21.98 10.40
C GLY A 315 28.02 22.33 11.89
N GLY A 316 28.65 21.58 12.78
CA GLY A 316 28.58 21.78 14.23
C GLY A 316 27.31 21.29 14.92
N ARG A 317 26.32 20.79 14.15
CA ARG A 317 25.09 20.18 14.70
C ARG A 317 25.24 18.68 14.81
N ARG A 318 24.86 18.15 15.98
CA ARG A 318 24.74 16.70 16.21
C ARG A 318 23.57 16.16 15.39
N LEU A 319 23.84 15.19 14.52
CA LEU A 319 22.84 14.59 13.63
C LEU A 319 22.25 13.33 14.23
N LYS A 320 23.10 12.30 14.42
CA LYS A 320 22.66 11.01 14.95
C LYS A 320 23.79 10.30 15.68
N ARG A 321 23.46 9.30 16.47
CA ARG A 321 24.40 8.35 17.06
C ARG A 321 24.68 7.25 16.03
N ILE A 322 25.96 6.99 15.76
CA ILE A 322 26.38 5.87 14.90
C ILE A 322 26.29 4.60 15.72
N GLY A 323 25.72 3.55 15.11
CA GLY A 323 25.53 2.28 15.79
C GLY A 323 24.29 2.20 16.68
N ASP A 324 23.51 3.28 16.78
CA ASP A 324 22.11 3.13 17.15
C ASP A 324 21.42 2.43 15.99
N ARG A 325 21.11 1.18 16.19
CA ARG A 325 20.20 0.51 15.25
C ARG A 325 18.90 1.26 15.27
N PRO A 326 18.36 1.66 14.11
CA PRO A 326 17.07 2.29 14.08
C PRO A 326 16.05 1.34 14.71
N HIS A 327 15.50 1.74 15.84
CA HIS A 327 14.46 0.98 16.51
C HIS A 327 13.13 1.21 15.80
N LEU A 328 12.27 0.19 15.73
CA LEU A 328 10.92 0.37 15.22
C LEU A 328 10.15 1.45 16.00
N SER A 329 10.40 1.56 17.32
CA SER A 329 9.80 2.60 18.17
C SER A 329 10.21 4.03 17.82
N ASP A 330 11.31 4.22 17.10
CA ASP A 330 11.84 5.55 16.75
C ASP A 330 11.36 6.01 15.37
N MET A 331 10.59 5.18 14.68
CA MET A 331 10.04 5.51 13.38
C MET A 331 9.02 6.65 13.50
N ASP A 332 9.36 7.79 12.94
CA ASP A 332 8.44 8.91 12.78
C ASP A 332 7.51 8.72 11.56
N ILE A 333 6.63 9.70 11.35
CA ILE A 333 5.65 9.65 10.28
C ILE A 333 6.30 9.58 8.88
N SER A 334 7.50 10.15 8.72
CA SER A 334 8.22 10.18 7.45
C SER A 334 8.73 8.78 7.07
N HIS A 335 9.27 8.06 8.04
CA HIS A 335 9.73 6.68 7.85
C HIS A 335 8.57 5.74 7.51
N VAL A 336 7.45 5.87 8.21
CA VAL A 336 6.26 5.03 7.93
C VAL A 336 5.59 5.35 6.60
N LEU A 337 5.57 6.61 6.16
CA LEU A 337 5.09 6.97 4.82
C LEU A 337 5.95 6.34 3.73
N LEU A 338 7.26 6.29 3.94
CA LEU A 338 8.15 5.59 3.03
C LEU A 338 7.87 4.07 3.00
N LEU A 339 7.68 3.43 4.16
CA LEU A 339 7.26 2.02 4.24
C LEU A 339 5.95 1.76 3.52
N MET A 340 4.97 2.67 3.64
CA MET A 340 3.71 2.60 2.89
C MET A 340 3.95 2.68 1.38
N GLY A 341 4.92 3.49 0.94
CA GLY A 341 5.33 3.54 -0.47
C GLY A 341 5.81 2.17 -0.97
N PHE A 342 6.67 1.51 -0.21
CA PHE A 342 7.12 0.15 -0.53
C PHE A 342 5.96 -0.85 -0.53
N SER A 343 5.05 -0.76 0.44
CA SER A 343 3.84 -1.58 0.49
C SER A 343 2.98 -1.41 -0.76
N MET A 344 2.78 -0.17 -1.23
CA MET A 344 2.03 0.12 -2.45
C MET A 344 2.68 -0.47 -3.69
N VAL A 345 3.99 -0.25 -3.87
CA VAL A 345 4.73 -0.83 -5.00
C VAL A 345 4.68 -2.35 -4.95
N GLY A 346 4.92 -2.93 -3.77
CA GLY A 346 4.84 -4.39 -3.57
C GLY A 346 3.46 -4.97 -3.86
N SER A 347 2.39 -4.22 -3.63
CA SER A 347 1.01 -4.67 -3.89
C SER A 347 0.69 -4.87 -5.38
N VAL A 348 1.49 -4.29 -6.27
CA VAL A 348 1.37 -4.50 -7.72
C VAL A 348 1.76 -5.94 -8.08
N VAL A 349 2.75 -6.49 -7.37
CA VAL A 349 3.23 -7.87 -7.56
C VAL A 349 2.38 -8.79 -6.69
N GLN A 350 1.45 -9.51 -7.32
CA GLN A 350 0.64 -10.51 -6.63
C GLN A 350 1.43 -11.81 -6.53
N LEU A 351 2.05 -12.03 -5.37
CA LEU A 351 2.64 -13.32 -5.04
C LEU A 351 1.60 -14.21 -4.37
N PRO A 352 1.52 -15.50 -4.72
CA PRO A 352 0.62 -16.44 -4.08
C PRO A 352 1.15 -16.86 -2.69
N ALA A 353 1.25 -15.88 -1.79
CA ALA A 353 1.72 -16.09 -0.41
C ALA A 353 0.87 -15.26 0.55
N VAL A 354 0.81 -15.68 1.79
CA VAL A 354 0.17 -14.93 2.88
C VAL A 354 0.80 -13.54 2.94
N GLY A 355 -0.01 -12.49 2.74
CA GLY A 355 0.45 -11.10 2.73
C GLY A 355 0.95 -10.56 1.39
N GLY A 356 1.26 -11.43 0.42
CA GLY A 356 1.63 -11.04 -0.94
C GLY A 356 2.88 -10.16 -1.03
N GLY A 357 3.04 -9.51 -2.20
CA GLY A 357 4.19 -8.66 -2.48
C GLY A 357 4.31 -7.42 -1.57
N SER A 358 3.20 -6.89 -1.06
CA SER A 358 3.20 -5.73 -0.15
C SER A 358 3.89 -6.02 1.18
N GLN A 359 3.64 -7.19 1.75
CA GLN A 359 4.28 -7.62 3.00
C GLN A 359 5.79 -7.83 2.80
N LEU A 360 6.17 -8.54 1.72
CA LEU A 360 7.59 -8.75 1.40
C LEU A 360 8.32 -7.44 1.15
N ALA A 361 7.70 -6.48 0.45
CA ALA A 361 8.31 -5.18 0.19
C ALA A 361 8.54 -4.39 1.49
N VAL A 362 7.60 -4.44 2.44
CA VAL A 362 7.76 -3.81 3.76
C VAL A 362 8.87 -4.49 4.56
N ILE A 363 8.90 -5.82 4.62
CA ILE A 363 9.95 -6.56 5.32
C ILE A 363 11.32 -6.25 4.72
N SER A 364 11.44 -6.27 3.39
CA SER A 364 12.70 -5.95 2.70
C SER A 364 13.13 -4.49 2.96
N ALA A 365 12.19 -3.54 2.97
CA ALA A 365 12.49 -2.15 3.28
C ALA A 365 12.98 -1.98 4.73
N LEU A 366 12.35 -2.66 5.69
CA LEU A 366 12.78 -2.65 7.09
C LEU A 366 14.21 -3.19 7.23
N GLN A 367 14.55 -4.27 6.52
CA GLN A 367 15.89 -4.87 6.58
C GLN A 367 16.94 -4.04 5.84
N VAL A 368 16.67 -3.69 4.57
CA VAL A 368 17.68 -3.12 3.67
C VAL A 368 17.86 -1.61 3.90
N ILE A 369 16.77 -0.87 4.14
CA ILE A 369 16.83 0.59 4.27
C ILE A 369 17.04 1.01 5.71
N TYR A 370 16.40 0.30 6.64
CA TYR A 370 16.43 0.65 8.06
C TYR A 370 17.35 -0.25 8.89
N GLY A 371 17.93 -1.31 8.31
CA GLY A 371 18.84 -2.19 9.03
C GLY A 371 18.20 -2.96 10.20
N ILE A 372 16.86 -3.09 10.20
CA ILE A 372 16.12 -3.82 11.23
C ILE A 372 16.45 -5.32 11.13
N PRO A 373 16.74 -6.02 12.25
CA PRO A 373 16.99 -7.46 12.25
C PRO A 373 15.88 -8.24 11.55
N PRO A 374 16.23 -9.33 10.81
CA PRO A 374 15.24 -10.08 10.01
C PRO A 374 14.02 -10.54 10.81
N GLU A 375 14.23 -11.04 12.02
CA GLU A 375 13.18 -11.58 12.88
C GLU A 375 12.18 -10.48 13.29
N LEU A 376 12.71 -9.31 13.63
CA LEU A 376 11.92 -8.15 14.03
C LEU A 376 11.19 -7.54 12.82
N ALA A 377 11.85 -7.45 11.67
CA ALA A 377 11.28 -6.97 10.42
C ALA A 377 10.12 -7.88 9.95
N VAL A 378 10.28 -9.21 10.03
CA VAL A 378 9.24 -10.19 9.70
C VAL A 378 8.07 -10.08 10.67
N SER A 379 8.34 -10.00 11.98
CA SER A 379 7.28 -9.83 12.99
C SER A 379 6.47 -8.55 12.74
N CYS A 380 7.15 -7.42 12.51
CA CYS A 380 6.50 -6.14 12.22
C CYS A 380 5.70 -6.19 10.91
N GLY A 381 6.26 -6.76 9.83
CA GLY A 381 5.59 -6.90 8.54
C GLY A 381 4.33 -7.77 8.61
N ILE A 382 4.36 -8.87 9.37
CA ILE A 382 3.19 -9.72 9.63
C ILE A 382 2.14 -8.94 10.42
N LEU A 383 2.54 -8.24 11.48
CA LEU A 383 1.61 -7.47 12.31
C LEU A 383 0.97 -6.32 11.53
N LEU A 384 1.73 -5.61 10.69
CA LEU A 384 1.20 -4.60 9.77
C LEU A 384 0.14 -5.18 8.84
N TRP A 385 0.42 -6.34 8.24
CA TRP A 385 -0.54 -7.01 7.37
C TRP A 385 -1.80 -7.45 8.13
N LEU A 386 -1.66 -8.02 9.33
CA LEU A 386 -2.78 -8.40 10.17
C LEU A 386 -3.67 -7.20 10.51
N VAL A 387 -3.09 -6.09 10.91
CA VAL A 387 -3.82 -4.86 11.28
C VAL A 387 -4.49 -4.21 10.07
N THR A 388 -3.79 -4.12 8.93
CA THR A 388 -4.29 -3.36 7.78
C THR A 388 -5.25 -4.14 6.89
N PHE A 389 -5.08 -5.46 6.79
CA PHE A 389 -5.87 -6.31 5.89
C PHE A 389 -6.78 -7.29 6.63
N MET A 390 -6.28 -7.96 7.67
CA MET A 390 -7.03 -9.03 8.32
C MET A 390 -8.03 -8.53 9.37
N ALA A 391 -7.72 -7.40 10.02
CA ALA A 391 -8.58 -6.86 11.08
C ALA A 391 -10.02 -6.54 10.63
N VAL A 392 -10.26 -6.29 9.34
CA VAL A 392 -11.60 -6.01 8.81
C VAL A 392 -12.47 -7.27 8.69
N ILE A 393 -11.87 -8.47 8.60
CA ILE A 393 -12.58 -9.71 8.29
C ILE A 393 -13.69 -10.02 9.30
N PRO A 394 -13.46 -9.97 10.62
CA PRO A 394 -14.53 -10.31 11.58
C PRO A 394 -15.76 -9.43 11.44
N ALA A 395 -15.57 -8.11 11.32
CA ALA A 395 -16.69 -7.17 11.18
C ALA A 395 -17.40 -7.32 9.82
N GLY A 396 -16.64 -7.51 8.74
CA GLY A 396 -17.23 -7.67 7.42
C GLY A 396 -18.00 -8.98 7.27
N LEU A 397 -17.52 -10.09 7.83
CA LEU A 397 -18.26 -11.37 7.84
C LEU A 397 -19.54 -11.27 8.67
N LEU A 398 -19.48 -10.62 9.84
CA LEU A 398 -20.66 -10.37 10.67
C LEU A 398 -21.72 -9.56 9.93
N LEU A 399 -21.30 -8.50 9.24
CA LEU A 399 -22.21 -7.66 8.44
C LEU A 399 -22.73 -8.39 7.20
N ALA A 400 -21.89 -9.18 6.52
CA ALA A 400 -22.31 -10.01 5.39
C ALA A 400 -23.39 -11.02 5.81
N HIS A 401 -23.23 -11.64 6.98
CA HIS A 401 -24.22 -12.53 7.53
C HIS A 401 -25.54 -11.81 7.85
N ARG A 402 -25.49 -10.64 8.48
CA ARG A 402 -26.68 -9.82 8.78
C ARG A 402 -27.41 -9.32 7.55
N GLU A 403 -26.70 -8.97 6.50
CA GLU A 403 -27.31 -8.51 5.23
C GLU A 403 -27.68 -9.70 4.30
N HIS A 404 -27.61 -10.96 4.78
CA HIS A 404 -27.86 -12.18 4.00
C HIS A 404 -27.05 -12.25 2.70
N VAL A 405 -25.88 -11.63 2.69
CA VAL A 405 -24.96 -11.59 1.57
C VAL A 405 -24.07 -12.82 1.61
N SER A 406 -24.42 -13.84 0.81
CA SER A 406 -23.52 -14.98 0.59
C SER A 406 -22.44 -14.61 -0.42
N LEU A 407 -21.17 -14.64 0.00
CA LEU A 407 -20.03 -14.41 -0.91
C LEU A 407 -20.04 -15.35 -2.13
N ARG A 408 -20.57 -16.56 -1.94
CA ARG A 408 -20.75 -17.55 -3.02
C ARG A 408 -21.84 -17.11 -4.01
N LYS A 409 -22.92 -16.52 -3.49
CA LYS A 409 -24.02 -15.98 -4.30
C LYS A 409 -23.59 -14.74 -5.06
N LEU A 410 -22.81 -13.85 -4.41
CA LEU A 410 -22.23 -12.66 -5.05
C LEU A 410 -21.32 -13.00 -6.24
N ARG A 411 -20.51 -14.04 -6.11
CA ARG A 411 -19.67 -14.51 -7.21
C ARG A 411 -20.51 -15.04 -8.37
N HIS A 412 -21.50 -15.89 -8.09
CA HIS A 412 -22.39 -16.43 -9.12
C HIS A 412 -23.25 -15.36 -9.77
N GLU A 413 -23.72 -14.35 -9.02
CA GLU A 413 -24.51 -13.26 -9.56
C GLU A 413 -23.66 -12.32 -10.40
N ALA A 414 -22.42 -12.04 -10.02
CA ALA A 414 -21.48 -11.25 -10.82
C ALA A 414 -21.13 -11.97 -12.14
N GLU A 415 -20.84 -13.27 -12.08
CA GLU A 415 -20.59 -14.11 -13.26
C GLU A 415 -21.85 -14.22 -14.15
N ALA A 416 -23.05 -14.27 -13.55
CA ALA A 416 -24.31 -14.34 -14.29
C ALA A 416 -24.68 -13.00 -14.93
N GLU A 417 -24.41 -11.87 -14.28
CA GLU A 417 -24.65 -10.53 -14.80
C GLU A 417 -23.71 -10.22 -15.97
N GLU A 418 -22.44 -10.63 -15.85
CA GLU A 418 -21.46 -10.56 -16.93
C GLU A 418 -21.87 -11.43 -18.14
N ALA A 419 -22.36 -12.64 -17.88
CA ALA A 419 -22.89 -13.53 -18.90
C ALA A 419 -24.22 -13.02 -19.51
N ALA A 420 -25.07 -12.39 -18.71
CA ALA A 420 -26.32 -11.77 -19.21
C ALA A 420 -26.04 -10.52 -20.06
N GLU A 421 -25.07 -9.69 -19.68
CA GLU A 421 -24.61 -8.56 -20.49
C GLU A 421 -23.99 -9.04 -21.81
N GLN A 422 -23.22 -10.13 -21.80
CA GLN A 422 -22.68 -10.74 -23.01
C GLN A 422 -23.78 -11.27 -23.92
N ARG A 423 -24.80 -11.95 -23.37
CA ARG A 423 -25.97 -12.45 -24.15
C ARG A 423 -26.84 -11.31 -24.66
N ALA A 424 -27.08 -10.26 -23.88
CA ALA A 424 -27.82 -9.07 -24.34
C ALA A 424 -27.08 -8.36 -25.49
N ALA A 425 -25.75 -8.35 -25.45
CA ALA A 425 -24.92 -7.86 -26.53
C ALA A 425 -24.98 -8.74 -27.80
N GLU A 426 -25.15 -10.05 -27.63
CA GLU A 426 -25.33 -11.01 -28.74
C GLU A 426 -26.72 -10.94 -29.35
N LEU A 427 -27.76 -10.67 -28.54
CA LEU A 427 -29.17 -10.65 -28.94
C LEU A 427 -29.66 -9.27 -29.44
N ALA A 428 -28.85 -8.22 -29.31
CA ALA A 428 -29.19 -6.91 -29.86
C ALA A 428 -29.37 -7.05 -31.38
N PRO A 429 -30.60 -6.81 -31.93
CA PRO A 429 -30.87 -7.04 -33.33
C PRO A 429 -29.99 -6.13 -34.18
N GLU A 430 -29.31 -6.76 -35.17
CA GLU A 430 -28.70 -6.02 -36.28
C GLU A 430 -29.80 -5.14 -36.91
N ARG A 431 -29.89 -3.90 -36.51
CA ARG A 431 -30.62 -2.91 -37.33
C ARG A 431 -29.79 -2.74 -38.61
N ARG A 432 -30.19 -3.54 -39.63
CA ARG A 432 -29.84 -3.25 -41.00
C ARG A 432 -30.38 -1.85 -41.33
N ILE A 433 -29.47 -0.94 -41.58
CA ILE A 433 -29.72 0.22 -42.47
C ILE A 433 -28.71 0.11 -43.59
#